data_c2803caf22cbfc2a9d3746795e17de5c
#
_entry.id   c2803caf22cbfc2a9d3746795e17de5c
#
_cell.length_a   1.000
_cell.length_b   1.000
_cell.length_c   1.000
_cell.angle_alpha   90.00
_cell.angle_beta   90.00
_cell.angle_gamma   90.00
#
_symmetry.space_group_name_H-M   'P 1'
#
loop_
_entity.id
_entity.type
_entity.pdbx_description
1 polymer ?
#
loop_
_entity_poly.entity_id
_entity_poly.type
_entity_poly.pdbx_seq_one_letter_code
_entity_poly.pdbx_strand_id
1 'polypeptide(L)'
;KIGLFFSIPSLFVFVNFSDLIINVLFQRGQFGIDESNETALALKAYALGIPAFIILKSCQPAFLSEGNTKTPMYIGIVLLILNIIFSLIMMRYFYHAGIALATSISSWVGCIIYIVLLIKSEKLSKPKISFDHNAFNIFSIFVYSLKISFVSVFMVFIMKAFVYFSKSYQINEFCTLLIITTLGFSMYILTSSLLSYIPQELLKKKHVKI
;
A
#
# COMPACT_ATOMS: atom_id res chain seq x y z
N LYS A 1 0.74 3.65 -11.86
CA LYS A 1 0.97 2.19 -11.91
C LYS A 1 2.16 1.76 -11.05
N ILE A 2 3.29 2.49 -11.09
CA ILE A 2 4.49 2.18 -10.28
C ILE A 2 4.16 2.10 -8.77
N GLY A 3 3.42 3.07 -8.25
CA GLY A 3 3.04 3.07 -6.83
C GLY A 3 2.22 1.83 -6.43
N LEU A 4 1.27 1.41 -7.27
CA LEU A 4 0.47 0.20 -7.04
C LEU A 4 1.31 -1.07 -7.16
N PHE A 5 2.29 -1.08 -8.06
CA PHE A 5 3.21 -2.21 -8.24
C PHE A 5 3.96 -2.58 -6.95
N PHE A 6 4.32 -1.60 -6.12
CA PHE A 6 5.00 -1.84 -4.84
C PHE A 6 4.03 -1.90 -3.65
N SER A 7 2.96 -1.11 -3.65
CA SER A 7 2.06 -1.01 -2.50
C SER A 7 1.19 -2.25 -2.30
N ILE A 8 0.73 -2.88 -3.38
CA ILE A 8 -0.12 -4.07 -3.28
C ILE A 8 0.64 -5.26 -2.69
N PRO A 9 1.83 -5.68 -3.18
CA PRO A 9 2.55 -6.77 -2.54
C PRO A 9 2.95 -6.44 -1.10
N SER A 10 3.32 -5.19 -0.80
CA SER A 10 3.62 -4.77 0.58
C SER A 10 2.41 -4.95 1.51
N LEU A 11 1.21 -4.58 1.05
CA LEU A 11 -0.04 -4.85 1.79
C LEU A 11 -0.16 -6.34 2.12
N PHE A 12 -0.01 -7.21 1.13
CA PHE A 12 -0.15 -8.66 1.33
C PHE A 12 0.91 -9.23 2.27
N VAL A 13 2.14 -8.74 2.20
CA VAL A 13 3.22 -9.15 3.12
C VAL A 13 2.90 -8.71 4.55
N PHE A 14 2.60 -7.44 4.77
CA PHE A 14 2.32 -6.94 6.12
C PHE A 14 1.07 -7.57 6.75
N VAL A 15 0.01 -7.83 5.98
CA VAL A 15 -1.19 -8.50 6.51
C VAL A 15 -0.89 -9.94 6.93
N ASN A 16 -0.05 -10.67 6.19
CA ASN A 16 0.18 -12.09 6.43
C ASN A 16 1.35 -12.41 7.35
N PHE A 17 2.33 -11.51 7.47
CA PHE A 17 3.57 -11.76 8.23
C PHE A 17 3.82 -10.73 9.32
N SER A 18 2.83 -9.90 9.68
CA SER A 18 2.98 -8.90 10.76
C SER A 18 3.42 -9.51 12.07
N ASP A 19 2.86 -10.66 12.47
CA ASP A 19 3.21 -11.33 13.70
C ASP A 19 4.71 -11.72 13.70
N LEU A 20 5.18 -12.35 12.63
CA LEU A 20 6.59 -12.72 12.48
C LEU A 20 7.50 -11.46 12.46
N ILE A 21 7.09 -10.41 11.75
CA ILE A 21 7.87 -9.18 11.63
C ILE A 21 8.00 -8.51 12.99
N ILE A 22 6.90 -8.36 13.72
CA ILE A 22 6.90 -7.69 15.03
C ILE A 22 7.65 -8.53 16.07
N ASN A 23 7.45 -9.85 16.10
CA ASN A 23 8.16 -10.74 17.02
C ASN A 23 9.66 -10.65 16.80
N VAL A 24 10.14 -10.78 15.57
CA VAL A 24 11.57 -10.74 15.26
C VAL A 24 12.21 -9.39 15.56
N LEU A 25 11.50 -8.29 15.31
CA LEU A 25 12.09 -6.95 15.44
C LEU A 25 11.98 -6.37 16.83
N PHE A 26 10.87 -6.61 17.53
CA PHE A 26 10.53 -5.89 18.77
C PHE A 26 10.38 -6.77 20.02
N GLN A 27 10.09 -8.07 19.90
CA GLN A 27 9.85 -8.94 21.05
C GLN A 27 11.15 -9.20 21.82
N ARG A 28 11.53 -8.24 22.71
CA ARG A 28 12.74 -8.31 23.55
C ARG A 28 12.51 -7.62 24.88
N GLY A 29 13.13 -8.14 25.93
CA GLY A 29 13.07 -7.54 27.26
C GLY A 29 11.66 -7.40 27.81
N GLN A 30 11.21 -6.19 28.07
CA GLN A 30 9.88 -5.92 28.61
C GLN A 30 8.75 -5.92 27.54
N PHE A 31 9.11 -5.95 26.25
CA PHE A 31 8.12 -6.05 25.16
C PHE A 31 7.73 -7.51 24.99
N GLY A 32 6.65 -7.90 25.67
CA GLY A 32 6.18 -9.27 25.76
C GLY A 32 5.34 -9.73 24.55
N ILE A 33 4.68 -10.86 24.73
CA ILE A 33 3.85 -11.49 23.69
C ILE A 33 2.58 -10.65 23.44
N ASP A 34 1.98 -10.10 24.48
CA ASP A 34 0.72 -9.35 24.36
C ASP A 34 0.94 -8.03 23.60
N GLU A 35 1.99 -7.27 23.96
CA GLU A 35 2.37 -6.05 23.25
C GLU A 35 2.73 -6.33 21.78
N SER A 36 3.38 -7.48 21.54
CA SER A 36 3.72 -7.92 20.19
C SER A 36 2.48 -8.20 19.36
N ASN A 37 1.49 -8.91 19.91
CA ASN A 37 0.23 -9.22 19.22
C ASN A 37 -0.58 -7.95 18.92
N GLU A 38 -0.70 -7.02 19.87
CA GLU A 38 -1.40 -5.75 19.66
C GLU A 38 -0.72 -4.90 18.57
N THR A 39 0.62 -4.85 18.60
CA THR A 39 1.39 -4.12 17.59
C THR A 39 1.25 -4.76 16.20
N ALA A 40 1.25 -6.08 16.12
CA ALA A 40 1.04 -6.81 14.89
C ALA A 40 -0.37 -6.57 14.31
N LEU A 41 -1.40 -6.50 15.15
CA LEU A 41 -2.75 -6.12 14.72
C LEU A 41 -2.80 -4.68 14.19
N ALA A 42 -2.12 -3.74 14.84
CA ALA A 42 -2.02 -2.37 14.35
C ALA A 42 -1.29 -2.31 12.99
N LEU A 43 -0.20 -3.08 12.81
CA LEU A 43 0.50 -3.17 11.53
C LEU A 43 -0.40 -3.74 10.42
N LYS A 44 -1.18 -4.79 10.70
CA LYS A 44 -2.19 -5.33 9.76
C LYS A 44 -3.20 -4.25 9.35
N ALA A 45 -3.69 -3.50 10.33
CA ALA A 45 -4.65 -2.43 10.11
C ALA A 45 -4.09 -1.30 9.23
N TYR A 46 -2.87 -0.83 9.49
CA TYR A 46 -2.18 0.16 8.64
C TYR A 46 -1.93 -0.37 7.23
N ALA A 47 -1.58 -1.64 7.10
CA ALA A 47 -1.29 -2.25 5.81
C ALA A 47 -2.46 -2.13 4.82
N LEU A 48 -3.70 -2.24 5.31
CA LEU A 48 -4.91 -2.08 4.48
C LEU A 48 -5.03 -0.70 3.84
N GLY A 49 -4.42 0.32 4.44
CA GLY A 49 -4.40 1.70 3.91
C GLY A 49 -3.29 1.98 2.90
N ILE A 50 -2.25 1.15 2.81
CA ILE A 50 -1.06 1.44 1.98
C ILE A 50 -1.41 1.75 0.51
N PRO A 51 -2.21 0.95 -0.21
CA PRO A 51 -2.53 1.26 -1.60
C PRO A 51 -3.32 2.57 -1.75
N ALA A 52 -4.28 2.82 -0.86
CA ALA A 52 -5.06 4.05 -0.87
C ALA A 52 -4.19 5.28 -0.63
N PHE A 53 -3.27 5.20 0.33
CA PHE A 53 -2.33 6.27 0.64
C PHE A 53 -1.42 6.59 -0.56
N ILE A 54 -0.91 5.58 -1.25
CA ILE A 54 -0.08 5.77 -2.44
C ILE A 54 -0.87 6.41 -3.59
N ILE A 55 -2.12 5.99 -3.82
CA ILE A 55 -3.00 6.60 -4.82
C ILE A 55 -3.25 8.07 -4.47
N LEU A 56 -3.62 8.36 -3.23
CA LEU A 56 -3.86 9.70 -2.72
C LEU A 56 -2.64 10.62 -2.97
N LYS A 57 -1.45 10.18 -2.59
CA LYS A 57 -0.19 10.89 -2.82
C LYS A 57 0.15 11.05 -4.31
N SER A 58 -0.27 10.12 -5.15
CA SER A 58 -0.06 10.21 -6.60
C SER A 58 -1.04 11.17 -7.28
N CYS A 59 -2.25 11.37 -6.73
CA CYS A 59 -3.24 12.30 -7.25
C CYS A 59 -2.97 13.75 -6.85
N GLN A 60 -2.36 13.99 -5.70
CA GLN A 60 -2.11 15.33 -5.16
C GLN A 60 -1.31 16.24 -6.12
N PRO A 61 -0.20 15.79 -6.76
CA PRO A 61 0.57 16.62 -7.70
C PRO A 61 -0.22 17.09 -8.92
N ALA A 62 -1.27 16.37 -9.33
CA ALA A 62 -2.11 16.78 -10.46
C ALA A 62 -2.80 18.13 -10.20
N PHE A 63 -3.31 18.36 -8.98
CA PHE A 63 -3.89 19.66 -8.60
C PHE A 63 -2.85 20.73 -8.44
N LEU A 64 -1.67 20.41 -7.90
CA LEU A 64 -0.58 21.36 -7.70
C LEU A 64 0.00 21.85 -9.03
N SER A 65 0.08 21.00 -10.05
CA SER A 65 0.56 21.37 -11.39
C SER A 65 -0.37 22.36 -12.10
N GLU A 66 -1.66 22.38 -11.74
CA GLU A 66 -2.66 23.35 -12.22
C GLU A 66 -2.64 24.68 -11.42
N GLY A 67 -1.74 24.80 -10.44
CA GLY A 67 -1.70 25.94 -9.51
C GLY A 67 -2.79 25.91 -8.44
N ASN A 68 -3.57 24.83 -8.38
CA ASN A 68 -4.65 24.65 -7.41
C ASN A 68 -4.12 24.04 -6.11
N THR A 69 -3.62 24.87 -5.22
CA THR A 69 -3.15 24.46 -3.88
C THR A 69 -4.30 24.34 -2.86
N LYS A 70 -5.42 25.03 -3.11
CA LYS A 70 -6.56 25.07 -2.18
C LYS A 70 -7.27 23.74 -2.06
N THR A 71 -7.51 23.06 -3.17
CA THR A 71 -8.22 21.77 -3.18
C THR A 71 -7.49 20.70 -2.35
N PRO A 72 -6.19 20.43 -2.55
CA PRO A 72 -5.46 19.49 -1.70
C PRO A 72 -5.45 19.87 -0.22
N MET A 73 -5.37 21.17 0.09
CA MET A 73 -5.42 21.67 1.47
C MET A 73 -6.78 21.37 2.13
N TYR A 74 -7.90 21.69 1.47
CA TYR A 74 -9.24 21.39 2.02
C TYR A 74 -9.47 19.88 2.19
N ILE A 75 -9.05 19.07 1.23
CA ILE A 75 -9.11 17.62 1.35
C ILE A 75 -8.31 17.16 2.56
N GLY A 76 -7.10 17.66 2.75
CA GLY A 76 -6.25 17.33 3.90
C GLY A 76 -6.92 17.64 5.24
N ILE A 77 -7.58 18.80 5.36
CA ILE A 77 -8.34 19.19 6.57
C ILE A 77 -9.52 18.24 6.81
N VAL A 78 -10.28 17.92 5.76
CA VAL A 78 -11.42 16.98 5.88
C VAL A 78 -10.94 15.60 6.30
N LEU A 79 -9.86 15.10 5.73
CA LEU A 79 -9.30 13.79 6.08
C LEU A 79 -8.75 13.76 7.50
N LEU A 80 -8.16 14.86 7.99
CA LEU A 80 -7.72 14.97 9.37
C LEU A 80 -8.90 14.88 10.34
N ILE A 81 -9.97 15.61 10.07
CA ILE A 81 -11.19 15.58 10.90
C ILE A 81 -11.81 14.17 10.89
N LEU A 82 -11.94 13.56 9.71
CA LEU A 82 -12.46 12.18 9.58
C LEU A 82 -11.59 11.17 10.32
N ASN A 83 -10.26 11.31 10.23
CA ASN A 83 -9.35 10.43 10.94
C ASN A 83 -9.51 10.55 12.47
N ILE A 84 -9.66 11.77 13.00
CA ILE A 84 -9.94 11.98 14.44
C ILE A 84 -11.25 11.31 14.84
N ILE A 85 -12.33 11.54 14.08
CA ILE A 85 -13.66 10.97 14.39
C ILE A 85 -13.60 9.43 14.36
N PHE A 86 -13.05 8.85 13.29
CA PHE A 86 -12.92 7.39 13.16
C PHE A 86 -12.00 6.81 14.24
N SER A 87 -10.91 7.50 14.60
CA SER A 87 -10.01 7.05 15.68
C SER A 87 -10.74 6.98 17.01
N LEU A 88 -11.51 7.99 17.37
CA LEU A 88 -12.28 8.01 18.63
C LEU A 88 -13.33 6.89 18.67
N ILE A 89 -13.96 6.59 17.54
CA ILE A 89 -14.96 5.51 17.45
C ILE A 89 -14.28 4.15 17.50
N MET A 90 -13.27 3.93 16.65
CA MET A 90 -12.62 2.62 16.49
C MET A 90 -11.77 2.23 17.70
N MET A 91 -11.18 3.20 18.41
CA MET A 91 -10.40 2.93 19.62
C MET A 91 -11.26 2.26 20.71
N ARG A 92 -12.57 2.52 20.77
CA ARG A 92 -13.48 1.88 21.73
C ARG A 92 -13.66 0.38 21.49
N TYR A 93 -13.50 -0.09 20.24
CA TYR A 93 -13.73 -1.47 19.85
C TYR A 93 -12.43 -2.25 19.62
N PHE A 94 -11.39 -1.59 19.13
CA PHE A 94 -10.16 -2.22 18.67
C PHE A 94 -8.89 -1.68 19.36
N TYR A 95 -9.05 -0.89 20.44
CA TYR A 95 -7.92 -0.31 21.19
C TYR A 95 -6.90 0.36 20.25
N HIS A 96 -5.62 0.01 20.35
CA HIS A 96 -4.55 0.59 19.53
C HIS A 96 -4.70 0.31 18.03
N ALA A 97 -5.18 -0.89 17.65
CA ALA A 97 -5.45 -1.22 16.24
C ALA A 97 -6.58 -0.35 15.64
N GLY A 98 -7.49 0.19 16.47
CA GLY A 98 -8.56 1.08 16.03
C GLY A 98 -8.06 2.37 15.42
N ILE A 99 -7.00 2.97 15.97
CA ILE A 99 -6.38 4.20 15.42
C ILE A 99 -5.76 3.91 14.04
N ALA A 100 -5.11 2.75 13.92
CA ALA A 100 -4.53 2.29 12.65
C ALA A 100 -5.59 2.05 11.58
N LEU A 101 -6.72 1.40 11.94
CA LEU A 101 -7.86 1.20 11.05
C LEU A 101 -8.48 2.53 10.62
N ALA A 102 -8.66 3.48 11.53
CA ALA A 102 -9.18 4.81 11.24
C ALA A 102 -8.34 5.52 10.18
N THR A 103 -7.01 5.44 10.29
CA THR A 103 -6.09 6.00 9.31
C THR A 103 -6.22 5.34 7.94
N SER A 104 -6.37 4.03 7.89
CA SER A 104 -6.59 3.28 6.65
C SER A 104 -7.93 3.66 5.99
N ILE A 105 -9.01 3.72 6.77
CA ILE A 105 -10.34 4.12 6.28
C ILE A 105 -10.29 5.56 5.75
N SER A 106 -9.70 6.49 6.49
CA SER A 106 -9.55 7.89 6.06
C SER A 106 -8.78 8.00 4.75
N SER A 107 -7.73 7.19 4.57
CA SER A 107 -6.95 7.16 3.33
C SER A 107 -7.78 6.68 2.13
N TRP A 108 -8.64 5.67 2.32
CA TRP A 108 -9.57 5.22 1.27
C TRP A 108 -10.62 6.27 0.93
N VAL A 109 -11.18 6.94 1.92
CA VAL A 109 -12.10 8.07 1.70
C VAL A 109 -11.40 9.18 0.91
N GLY A 110 -10.17 9.53 1.29
CA GLY A 110 -9.36 10.52 0.56
C GLY A 110 -9.07 10.12 -0.88
N CYS A 111 -8.75 8.86 -1.11
CA CYS A 111 -8.54 8.31 -2.44
C CYS A 111 -9.81 8.49 -3.31
N ILE A 112 -10.98 8.16 -2.78
CA ILE A 112 -12.26 8.31 -3.49
C ILE A 112 -12.52 9.79 -3.79
N ILE A 113 -12.35 10.69 -2.81
CA ILE A 113 -12.55 12.14 -3.00
C ILE A 113 -11.66 12.67 -4.12
N TYR A 114 -10.35 12.34 -4.11
CA TYR A 114 -9.44 12.78 -5.17
C TYR A 114 -9.83 12.25 -6.54
N ILE A 115 -10.19 10.98 -6.66
CA ILE A 115 -10.61 10.37 -7.93
C ILE A 115 -11.87 11.07 -8.47
N VAL A 116 -12.88 11.29 -7.62
CA VAL A 116 -14.13 11.96 -8.01
C VAL A 116 -13.86 13.39 -8.48
N LEU A 117 -13.01 14.13 -7.76
CA LEU A 117 -12.67 15.50 -8.14
C LEU A 117 -11.85 15.56 -9.44
N LEU A 118 -10.93 14.62 -9.67
CA LEU A 118 -10.19 14.54 -10.93
C LEU A 118 -11.12 14.28 -12.12
N ILE A 119 -12.06 13.34 -12.00
CA ILE A 119 -13.07 13.07 -13.05
C ILE A 119 -13.93 14.31 -13.33
N LYS A 120 -14.32 15.03 -12.26
CA LYS A 120 -15.13 16.25 -12.39
C LYS A 120 -14.34 17.39 -13.03
N SER A 121 -13.10 17.57 -12.66
CA SER A 121 -12.18 18.59 -13.22
C SER A 121 -11.95 18.35 -14.71
N GLU A 122 -11.75 17.12 -15.14
CA GLU A 122 -11.56 16.73 -16.54
C GLU A 122 -12.77 17.07 -17.40
N LYS A 123 -14.00 16.95 -16.87
CA LYS A 123 -15.24 17.28 -17.58
C LYS A 123 -15.48 18.79 -17.73
N LEU A 124 -14.95 19.62 -16.82
CA LEU A 124 -15.23 21.05 -16.73
C LEU A 124 -14.16 21.96 -17.35
N SER A 125 -12.94 21.49 -17.46
CA SER A 125 -11.81 22.27 -17.98
C SER A 125 -11.35 21.70 -19.31
N LYS A 126 -11.26 22.54 -20.35
CA LYS A 126 -10.48 22.18 -21.54
C LYS A 126 -9.04 21.92 -21.07
N PRO A 127 -8.45 20.76 -21.32
CA PRO A 127 -7.16 20.40 -20.76
C PRO A 127 -6.09 21.38 -21.26
N LYS A 128 -5.62 22.29 -20.41
CA LYS A 128 -4.45 23.13 -20.68
C LYS A 128 -3.15 22.31 -20.69
N ILE A 129 -3.19 21.11 -20.16
CA ILE A 129 -2.11 20.14 -20.20
C ILE A 129 -2.71 18.92 -20.91
N SER A 130 -2.05 18.44 -21.95
CA SER A 130 -2.36 17.16 -22.60
C SER A 130 -2.06 16.03 -21.62
N PHE A 131 -2.95 15.81 -20.65
CA PHE A 131 -2.99 14.53 -19.94
C PHE A 131 -3.28 13.49 -21.01
N ASP A 132 -2.34 12.59 -21.19
CA ASP A 132 -2.53 11.44 -22.07
C ASP A 132 -3.81 10.71 -21.60
N HIS A 133 -4.91 10.87 -22.34
CA HIS A 133 -6.22 10.29 -22.02
C HIS A 133 -6.15 8.78 -21.73
N ASN A 134 -5.10 8.11 -22.24
CA ASN A 134 -4.83 6.71 -21.98
C ASN A 134 -4.15 6.49 -20.61
N ALA A 135 -3.57 7.51 -19.99
CA ALA A 135 -2.83 7.36 -18.72
C ALA A 135 -3.76 7.23 -17.51
N PHE A 136 -4.95 7.85 -17.51
CA PHE A 136 -5.88 7.87 -16.38
C PHE A 136 -7.17 7.05 -16.65
N ASN A 137 -7.05 5.93 -17.35
CA ASN A 137 -8.15 5.01 -17.49
C ASN A 137 -8.32 4.22 -16.19
N ILE A 138 -9.32 4.59 -15.38
CA ILE A 138 -9.66 3.97 -14.08
C ILE A 138 -9.84 2.47 -14.22
N PHE A 139 -10.51 2.03 -15.30
CA PHE A 139 -10.70 0.61 -15.58
C PHE A 139 -9.36 -0.10 -15.79
N SER A 140 -8.42 0.52 -16.53
CA SER A 140 -7.06 -0.01 -16.70
C SER A 140 -6.28 -0.11 -15.38
N ILE A 141 -6.44 0.87 -14.49
CA ILE A 141 -5.82 0.85 -13.17
C ILE A 141 -6.43 -0.25 -12.30
N PHE A 142 -7.75 -0.41 -12.34
CA PHE A 142 -8.45 -1.46 -11.61
C PHE A 142 -8.05 -2.86 -12.09
N VAL A 143 -8.07 -3.11 -13.40
CA VAL A 143 -7.61 -4.38 -13.98
C VAL A 143 -6.15 -4.65 -13.64
N TYR A 144 -5.30 -3.62 -13.68
CA TYR A 144 -3.90 -3.73 -13.29
C TYR A 144 -3.74 -4.09 -11.80
N SER A 145 -4.51 -3.46 -10.91
CA SER A 145 -4.47 -3.79 -9.48
C SER A 145 -4.89 -5.23 -9.19
N LEU A 146 -5.91 -5.74 -9.90
CA LEU A 146 -6.34 -7.15 -9.80
C LEU A 146 -5.22 -8.12 -10.23
N LYS A 147 -4.56 -7.82 -11.36
CA LYS A 147 -3.44 -8.65 -11.85
C LYS A 147 -2.29 -8.71 -10.84
N ILE A 148 -1.89 -7.55 -10.30
CA ILE A 148 -0.83 -7.47 -9.28
C ILE A 148 -1.26 -8.16 -7.99
N SER A 149 -2.53 -8.05 -7.58
CA SER A 149 -3.05 -8.76 -6.40
C SER A 149 -2.93 -10.28 -6.56
N PHE A 150 -3.24 -10.81 -7.75
CA PHE A 150 -3.10 -12.23 -8.02
C PHE A 150 -1.64 -12.71 -7.88
N VAL A 151 -0.70 -11.98 -8.46
CA VAL A 151 0.74 -12.26 -8.30
C VAL A 151 1.18 -12.17 -6.83
N SER A 152 0.67 -11.18 -6.10
CA SER A 152 0.99 -11.00 -4.68
C SER A 152 0.46 -12.12 -3.80
N VAL A 153 -0.74 -12.63 -4.08
CA VAL A 153 -1.30 -13.81 -3.38
C VAL A 153 -0.42 -15.04 -3.64
N PHE A 154 -0.01 -15.27 -4.87
CA PHE A 154 0.89 -16.38 -5.22
C PHE A 154 2.23 -16.27 -4.49
N MET A 155 2.83 -15.06 -4.47
CA MET A 155 4.04 -14.78 -3.70
C MET A 155 3.87 -15.13 -2.22
N VAL A 156 2.78 -14.66 -1.58
CA VAL A 156 2.51 -14.94 -0.16
C VAL A 156 2.33 -16.44 0.10
N PHE A 157 1.72 -17.16 -0.82
CA PHE A 157 1.56 -18.61 -0.69
C PHE A 157 2.92 -19.30 -0.60
N ILE A 158 3.86 -18.95 -1.47
CA ILE A 158 5.24 -19.49 -1.45
C ILE A 158 5.95 -19.10 -0.14
N MET A 159 5.83 -17.84 0.29
CA MET A 159 6.42 -17.38 1.54
C MET A 159 5.87 -18.16 2.75
N LYS A 160 4.54 -18.41 2.80
CA LYS A 160 3.93 -19.22 3.87
C LYS A 160 4.42 -20.67 3.87
N ALA A 161 4.54 -21.29 2.70
CA ALA A 161 5.10 -22.62 2.57
C ALA A 161 6.53 -22.69 3.12
N PHE A 162 7.36 -21.67 2.84
CA PHE A 162 8.71 -21.60 3.36
C PHE A 162 8.73 -21.39 4.90
N VAL A 163 7.85 -20.55 5.46
CA VAL A 163 7.74 -20.39 6.92
C VAL A 163 7.35 -21.69 7.60
N TYR A 164 6.43 -22.45 7.00
CA TYR A 164 6.05 -23.78 7.53
C TYR A 164 7.25 -24.74 7.54
N PHE A 165 8.01 -24.77 6.44
CA PHE A 165 9.23 -25.56 6.32
C PHE A 165 10.29 -25.13 7.35
N SER A 166 10.53 -23.83 7.47
CA SER A 166 11.50 -23.25 8.42
C SER A 166 11.21 -23.64 9.87
N LYS A 167 9.93 -23.67 10.27
CA LYS A 167 9.52 -24.15 11.61
C LYS A 167 9.83 -25.62 11.83
N SER A 168 9.66 -26.47 10.79
CA SER A 168 9.96 -27.89 10.87
C SER A 168 11.45 -28.16 11.08
N TYR A 169 12.33 -27.31 10.58
CA TYR A 169 13.79 -27.42 10.71
C TYR A 169 14.37 -26.55 11.84
N GLN A 170 13.52 -25.94 12.68
CA GLN A 170 13.93 -25.08 13.81
C GLN A 170 14.92 -23.96 13.40
N ILE A 171 14.73 -23.39 12.20
CA ILE A 171 15.54 -22.27 11.72
C ILE A 171 15.20 -21.02 12.54
N ASN A 172 16.21 -20.22 12.89
CA ASN A 172 16.04 -18.99 13.63
C ASN A 172 15.06 -18.06 12.92
N GLU A 173 14.12 -17.46 13.68
CA GLU A 173 13.08 -16.58 13.15
C GLU A 173 13.63 -15.37 12.39
N PHE A 174 14.76 -14.82 12.84
CA PHE A 174 15.43 -13.73 12.15
C PHE A 174 15.96 -14.15 10.77
N CYS A 175 16.59 -15.33 10.67
CA CYS A 175 17.03 -15.88 9.40
C CYS A 175 15.83 -16.19 8.49
N THR A 176 14.75 -16.73 9.07
CA THR A 176 13.51 -16.98 8.35
C THR A 176 12.95 -15.69 7.75
N LEU A 177 12.88 -14.60 8.51
CA LEU A 177 12.41 -13.30 8.03
C LEU A 177 13.26 -12.78 6.87
N LEU A 178 14.59 -12.84 6.96
CA LEU A 178 15.50 -12.41 5.89
C LEU A 178 15.31 -13.23 4.62
N ILE A 179 15.19 -14.55 4.76
CA ILE A 179 15.04 -15.44 3.60
C ILE A 179 13.67 -15.21 2.94
N ILE A 180 12.57 -15.11 3.69
CA ILE A 180 11.26 -14.91 3.09
C ILE A 180 11.13 -13.55 2.42
N THR A 181 11.74 -12.48 2.95
CA THR A 181 11.71 -11.16 2.31
C THR A 181 12.47 -11.15 1.00
N THR A 182 13.67 -11.76 0.94
CA THR A 182 14.45 -11.86 -0.29
C THR A 182 13.81 -12.78 -1.32
N LEU A 183 13.31 -13.96 -0.90
CA LEU A 183 12.56 -14.87 -1.76
C LEU A 183 11.26 -14.22 -2.27
N GLY A 184 10.49 -13.60 -1.39
CA GLY A 184 9.25 -12.92 -1.79
C GLY A 184 9.50 -11.85 -2.84
N PHE A 185 10.49 -10.99 -2.63
CA PHE A 185 10.83 -9.93 -3.56
C PHE A 185 11.32 -10.47 -4.92
N SER A 186 12.21 -11.46 -4.91
CA SER A 186 12.72 -12.08 -6.13
C SER A 186 11.62 -12.79 -6.92
N MET A 187 10.76 -13.56 -6.25
CA MET A 187 9.63 -14.25 -6.87
C MET A 187 8.60 -13.27 -7.42
N TYR A 188 8.33 -12.18 -6.70
CA TYR A 188 7.42 -11.14 -7.19
C TYR A 188 7.93 -10.49 -8.47
N ILE A 189 9.21 -10.12 -8.53
CA ILE A 189 9.82 -9.55 -9.75
C ILE A 189 9.81 -10.56 -10.90
N LEU A 190 10.20 -11.81 -10.65
CA LEU A 190 10.21 -12.87 -11.67
C LEU A 190 8.83 -13.11 -12.25
N THR A 191 7.82 -13.32 -11.42
CA THR A 191 6.44 -13.56 -11.88
C THR A 191 5.85 -12.36 -12.58
N SER A 192 6.11 -11.14 -12.10
CA SER A 192 5.67 -9.89 -12.74
C SER A 192 6.35 -9.68 -14.09
N SER A 193 7.64 -10.07 -14.22
CA SER A 193 8.38 -10.01 -15.48
C SER A 193 7.84 -11.01 -16.51
N LEU A 194 7.63 -12.26 -16.10
CA LEU A 194 7.10 -13.33 -16.96
C LEU A 194 5.70 -12.97 -17.49
N LEU A 195 4.86 -12.35 -16.68
CA LEU A 195 3.51 -11.95 -17.04
C LEU A 195 3.46 -10.55 -17.69
N SER A 196 4.60 -9.90 -17.93
CA SER A 196 4.71 -8.55 -18.51
C SER A 196 3.91 -7.49 -17.73
N TYR A 197 3.82 -7.62 -16.40
CA TYR A 197 3.09 -6.68 -15.55
C TYR A 197 3.97 -5.57 -14.98
N ILE A 198 5.28 -5.60 -15.27
CA ILE A 198 6.20 -4.54 -14.86
C ILE A 198 5.81 -3.24 -15.59
N PRO A 199 5.62 -2.11 -14.89
CA PRO A 199 5.33 -0.83 -15.51
C PRO A 199 6.44 -0.44 -16.48
N GLN A 200 6.07 -0.08 -17.72
CA GLN A 200 7.04 0.28 -18.76
C GLN A 200 7.94 1.46 -18.36
N GLU A 201 7.46 2.31 -17.46
CA GLU A 201 8.22 3.43 -16.91
C GLU A 201 9.47 2.98 -16.13
N LEU A 202 9.46 1.78 -15.54
CA LEU A 202 10.62 1.18 -14.84
C LEU A 202 11.63 0.59 -15.82
N LEU A 203 11.18 0.18 -17.01
CA LEU A 203 12.02 -0.46 -18.04
C LEU A 203 12.69 0.58 -18.96
N LYS A 204 12.11 1.76 -19.14
CA LYS A 204 12.71 2.84 -19.91
C LYS A 204 13.87 3.45 -19.11
N LYS A 205 15.11 3.08 -19.46
CA LYS A 205 16.30 3.86 -19.10
C LYS A 205 16.04 5.31 -19.60
N LYS A 206 15.97 6.29 -18.68
CA LYS A 206 16.05 7.71 -19.06
C LYS A 206 17.39 7.90 -19.78
N HIS A 207 17.36 8.00 -21.10
CA HIS A 207 18.41 8.68 -21.81
C HIS A 207 18.28 10.17 -21.41
N VAL A 208 18.98 10.54 -20.34
CA VAL A 208 19.24 11.95 -20.04
C VAL A 208 20.16 12.39 -21.17
N LYS A 209 19.60 13.09 -22.16
CA LYS A 209 20.40 13.94 -23.05
C LYS A 209 20.90 15.08 -22.18
N ILE A 210 22.21 15.07 -21.91
CA ILE A 210 22.99 16.18 -21.41
C ILE A 210 23.01 17.28 -22.48
#